data_c7ce9d652b768563d1cc377f0bfa3d87
#
_entry.id   c7ce9d652b768563d1cc377f0bfa3d87
#
_cell.length_a   1.000
_cell.length_b   1.000
_cell.length_c   1.000
_cell.angle_alpha   90.00
_cell.angle_beta   90.00
_cell.angle_gamma   90.00
#
_symmetry.space_group_name_H-M   'P 1'
#
loop_
_entity.id
_entity.type
_entity.pdbx_description
1 polymer ?
#
loop_
_entity_poly.entity_id
_entity_poly.type
_entity_poly.pdbx_seq_one_letter_code
_entity_poly.pdbx_strand_id
1 'polypeptide(L)'
;MRYFFLLFILLTSCVTDSEVLENSDLLNVKILSLGDSYTIGEGVCENCNYPNQLIDTLKTLNPNDNFNVDIIAQSGWSTTDLINNINNNLTANYDIATLLIGVNNQFWNLSFETYENEFIDLLNISRSKTKSGDFNDLVVISIPDYSYTPYAQSFSEDLKNQISAEIDMYNNFAQNYCYQNEISFVYITDITRLGLENPELVSNDNLHPSESAYTLFVERILPIIEQKIYN
;
A
#
# COMPACT_ATOMS: atom_id res chain seq x y z
N MET A 1 53.64 62.74 -40.07
CA MET A 1 52.85 61.51 -40.11
C MET A 1 52.27 61.26 -38.75
N ARG A 2 50.91 61.42 -38.62
CA ARG A 2 50.21 61.28 -37.34
C ARG A 2 49.51 59.88 -37.40
N TYR A 3 49.91 58.97 -36.54
CA TYR A 3 49.26 57.68 -36.40
C TYR A 3 48.03 57.79 -35.46
N PHE A 4 46.84 57.47 -35.98
CA PHE A 4 45.62 57.41 -35.23
C PHE A 4 45.43 55.94 -34.73
N PHE A 5 45.50 55.75 -33.40
CA PHE A 5 45.23 54.45 -32.82
C PHE A 5 43.71 54.34 -32.56
N LEU A 6 43.03 53.44 -33.28
CA LEU A 6 41.65 53.10 -33.01
C LEU A 6 41.59 52.02 -31.89
N LEU A 7 41.06 52.42 -30.77
CA LEU A 7 40.79 51.48 -29.65
C LEU A 7 39.47 50.77 -29.90
N PHE A 8 39.54 49.45 -30.16
CA PHE A 8 38.35 48.60 -30.28
C PHE A 8 37.95 48.14 -28.89
N ILE A 9 36.80 48.61 -28.37
CA ILE A 9 36.22 48.14 -27.12
C ILE A 9 35.31 46.94 -27.48
N LEU A 10 35.76 45.74 -27.09
CA LEU A 10 34.94 44.53 -27.12
C LEU A 10 34.00 44.55 -25.93
N LEU A 11 32.70 44.78 -26.19
CA LEU A 11 31.62 44.57 -25.20
C LEU A 11 31.30 43.07 -25.17
N THR A 12 31.79 42.37 -24.14
CA THR A 12 31.31 41.01 -23.82
C THR A 12 29.96 41.12 -23.18
N SER A 13 28.91 40.79 -23.92
CA SER A 13 27.58 40.58 -23.38
C SER A 13 27.57 39.24 -22.58
N CYS A 14 27.48 39.34 -21.25
CA CYS A 14 27.10 38.18 -20.43
C CYS A 14 25.63 37.85 -20.73
N VAL A 15 25.39 36.80 -21.49
CA VAL A 15 24.09 36.13 -21.53
C VAL A 15 23.99 35.38 -20.21
N THR A 16 23.18 35.87 -19.30
CA THR A 16 22.72 35.08 -18.16
C THR A 16 21.74 34.08 -18.73
N ASP A 17 22.17 32.83 -18.90
CA ASP A 17 21.25 31.72 -19.01
C ASP A 17 20.39 31.67 -17.74
N SER A 18 19.19 32.22 -17.82
CA SER A 18 18.15 31.89 -16.89
C SER A 18 17.85 30.42 -17.14
N GLU A 19 18.33 29.52 -16.26
CA GLU A 19 17.79 28.17 -16.16
C GLU A 19 16.28 28.31 -16.08
N VAL A 20 15.62 27.97 -17.17
CA VAL A 20 14.17 27.72 -17.18
C VAL A 20 14.03 26.52 -16.25
N LEU A 21 13.61 26.77 -15.01
CA LEU A 21 13.11 25.70 -14.15
C LEU A 21 12.05 24.98 -14.99
N GLU A 22 12.37 23.78 -15.45
CA GLU A 22 11.36 22.92 -16.06
C GLU A 22 10.21 22.87 -15.07
N ASN A 23 9.06 23.34 -15.52
CA ASN A 23 7.83 23.25 -14.79
C ASN A 23 7.51 21.73 -14.76
N SER A 24 8.00 21.03 -13.73
CA SER A 24 7.63 19.64 -13.55
C SER A 24 6.10 19.62 -13.46
N ASP A 25 5.46 19.00 -14.46
CA ASP A 25 4.02 18.87 -14.46
C ASP A 25 3.60 18.22 -13.13
N LEU A 26 2.67 18.88 -12.42
CA LEU A 26 2.14 18.41 -11.15
C LEU A 26 1.57 16.99 -11.35
N LEU A 27 2.05 16.05 -10.55
CA LEU A 27 1.54 14.69 -10.60
C LEU A 27 0.17 14.63 -9.90
N ASN A 28 -0.74 13.87 -10.51
CA ASN A 28 -2.03 13.54 -9.91
C ASN A 28 -2.09 12.01 -9.76
N VAL A 29 -1.74 11.54 -8.58
CA VAL A 29 -1.66 10.11 -8.27
C VAL A 29 -2.93 9.66 -7.57
N LYS A 30 -3.52 8.59 -8.06
CA LYS A 30 -4.72 7.98 -7.52
C LYS A 30 -4.44 6.53 -7.14
N ILE A 31 -4.59 6.21 -5.87
CA ILE A 31 -4.36 4.87 -5.32
C ILE A 31 -5.72 4.20 -5.05
N LEU A 32 -5.84 2.93 -5.38
CA LEU A 32 -6.97 2.08 -4.99
C LEU A 32 -6.52 1.14 -3.88
N SER A 33 -7.14 1.19 -2.70
CA SER A 33 -6.84 0.27 -1.60
C SER A 33 -7.99 -0.73 -1.40
N LEU A 34 -7.69 -2.00 -1.62
CA LEU A 34 -8.62 -3.12 -1.58
C LEU A 34 -8.36 -4.00 -0.36
N GLY A 35 -9.43 -4.41 0.35
CA GLY A 35 -9.22 -5.31 1.48
C GLY A 35 -10.42 -5.52 2.40
N ASP A 36 -10.10 -5.71 3.67
CA ASP A 36 -11.04 -6.00 4.75
C ASP A 36 -10.95 -4.97 5.90
N SER A 37 -11.19 -5.40 7.15
CA SER A 37 -11.09 -4.56 8.34
C SER A 37 -9.71 -3.93 8.52
N TYR A 38 -8.65 -4.59 8.09
CA TYR A 38 -7.28 -4.10 8.18
C TYR A 38 -6.96 -3.00 7.14
N THR A 39 -7.75 -2.91 6.10
CA THR A 39 -7.65 -1.83 5.11
C THR A 39 -8.56 -0.66 5.45
N ILE A 40 -9.82 -0.93 5.86
CA ILE A 40 -10.74 0.14 6.26
C ILE A 40 -10.32 0.82 7.57
N GLY A 41 -9.57 0.10 8.45
CA GLY A 41 -9.09 0.63 9.72
C GLY A 41 -10.08 0.41 10.86
N GLU A 42 -10.60 -0.82 11.00
CA GLU A 42 -11.41 -1.17 12.18
C GLU A 42 -10.64 -0.90 13.46
N GLY A 43 -11.29 -0.30 14.46
CA GLY A 43 -10.69 0.00 15.74
C GLY A 43 -9.87 1.29 15.82
N VAL A 44 -9.69 2.03 14.72
CA VAL A 44 -9.01 3.34 14.69
C VAL A 44 -9.89 4.43 14.06
N CYS A 45 -9.44 5.68 14.07
CA CYS A 45 -10.17 6.78 13.45
C CYS A 45 -10.16 6.64 11.91
N GLU A 46 -11.12 7.30 11.24
CA GLU A 46 -11.29 7.24 9.78
C GLU A 46 -10.01 7.53 8.98
N ASN A 47 -9.20 8.49 9.42
CA ASN A 47 -7.94 8.85 8.75
C ASN A 47 -6.70 8.18 9.37
N CYS A 48 -6.89 7.27 10.35
CA CYS A 48 -5.79 6.60 11.04
C CYS A 48 -5.39 5.25 10.42
N ASN A 49 -6.09 4.79 9.40
CA ASN A 49 -5.76 3.57 8.66
C ASN A 49 -4.55 3.77 7.73
N TYR A 50 -3.92 2.66 7.27
CA TYR A 50 -2.71 2.77 6.45
C TYR A 50 -2.93 3.50 5.11
N PRO A 51 -4.08 3.36 4.39
CA PRO A 51 -4.25 4.06 3.12
C PRO A 51 -4.24 5.59 3.28
N ASN A 52 -4.93 6.11 4.30
CA ASN A 52 -4.97 7.54 4.56
C ASN A 52 -3.64 8.07 5.09
N GLN A 53 -2.99 7.36 6.01
CA GLN A 53 -1.65 7.72 6.49
C GLN A 53 -0.61 7.73 5.35
N LEU A 54 -0.70 6.79 4.41
CA LEU A 54 0.16 6.75 3.22
C LEU A 54 -0.02 8.02 2.37
N ILE A 55 -1.27 8.41 2.10
CA ILE A 55 -1.57 9.63 1.33
C ILE A 55 -1.07 10.89 2.05
N ASP A 56 -1.28 10.99 3.36
CA ASP A 56 -0.82 12.15 4.13
C ASP A 56 0.71 12.25 4.18
N THR A 57 1.38 11.10 4.24
CA THR A 57 2.85 11.04 4.17
C THR A 57 3.35 11.44 2.78
N LEU A 58 2.75 10.93 1.70
CA LEU A 58 3.11 11.31 0.32
C LEU A 58 2.92 12.81 0.08
N LYS A 59 1.80 13.40 0.54
CA LYS A 59 1.55 14.85 0.46
C LYS A 59 2.59 15.67 1.24
N THR A 60 3.03 15.16 2.38
CA THR A 60 4.04 15.84 3.21
C THR A 60 5.41 15.84 2.53
N LEU A 61 5.79 14.72 1.92
CA LEU A 61 7.08 14.57 1.24
C LEU A 61 7.10 15.29 -0.12
N ASN A 62 5.95 15.34 -0.81
CA ASN A 62 5.83 15.88 -2.16
C ASN A 62 4.69 16.92 -2.22
N PRO A 63 4.87 18.10 -1.59
CA PRO A 63 3.78 19.07 -1.36
C PRO A 63 3.23 19.73 -2.64
N ASN A 64 3.92 19.57 -3.76
CA ASN A 64 3.46 20.09 -5.05
C ASN A 64 2.57 19.11 -5.80
N ASP A 65 2.60 17.82 -5.46
CA ASP A 65 1.83 16.78 -6.14
C ASP A 65 0.47 16.53 -5.44
N ASN A 66 -0.47 15.99 -6.19
CA ASN A 66 -1.79 15.63 -5.66
C ASN A 66 -1.90 14.12 -5.48
N PHE A 67 -2.26 13.70 -4.29
CA PHE A 67 -2.47 12.29 -3.94
C PHE A 67 -3.88 12.07 -3.41
N ASN A 68 -4.52 11.02 -3.90
CA ASN A 68 -5.86 10.61 -3.47
C ASN A 68 -5.91 9.09 -3.34
N VAL A 69 -6.76 8.59 -2.44
CA VAL A 69 -7.05 7.17 -2.30
C VAL A 69 -8.55 6.92 -2.31
N ASP A 70 -8.95 5.88 -3.04
CA ASP A 70 -10.26 5.28 -2.91
C ASP A 70 -10.10 3.94 -2.17
N ILE A 71 -10.90 3.69 -1.15
CA ILE A 71 -10.85 2.47 -0.34
C ILE A 71 -12.09 1.65 -0.63
N ILE A 72 -11.90 0.40 -1.06
CA ILE A 72 -12.95 -0.61 -1.18
C ILE A 72 -12.61 -1.74 -0.22
N ALA A 73 -13.14 -1.65 0.97
CA ALA A 73 -12.88 -2.56 2.06
C ALA A 73 -14.03 -2.52 3.07
N GLN A 74 -14.27 -3.65 3.73
CA GLN A 74 -15.23 -3.72 4.83
C GLN A 74 -14.80 -4.79 5.83
N SER A 75 -15.11 -4.54 7.10
CA SER A 75 -14.85 -5.50 8.19
C SER A 75 -15.51 -6.85 7.92
N GLY A 76 -14.75 -7.91 8.12
CA GLY A 76 -15.19 -9.28 7.96
C GLY A 76 -15.16 -9.82 6.52
N TRP A 77 -14.82 -9.01 5.52
CA TRP A 77 -14.77 -9.50 4.14
C TRP A 77 -13.71 -10.56 3.93
N SER A 78 -14.14 -11.67 3.31
CA SER A 78 -13.29 -12.67 2.68
C SER A 78 -12.90 -12.24 1.25
N THR A 79 -12.07 -13.03 0.59
CA THR A 79 -11.78 -12.84 -0.84
C THR A 79 -13.04 -12.88 -1.69
N THR A 80 -13.98 -13.79 -1.42
CA THR A 80 -15.28 -13.87 -2.09
C THR A 80 -16.09 -12.59 -1.92
N ASP A 81 -16.14 -12.04 -0.70
CA ASP A 81 -16.90 -10.82 -0.43
C ASP A 81 -16.30 -9.62 -1.18
N LEU A 82 -14.98 -9.50 -1.16
CA LEU A 82 -14.30 -8.41 -1.88
C LEU A 82 -14.57 -8.50 -3.38
N ILE A 83 -14.45 -9.67 -4.01
CA ILE A 83 -14.77 -9.87 -5.44
C ILE A 83 -16.20 -9.42 -5.75
N ASN A 84 -17.17 -9.83 -4.94
CA ASN A 84 -18.58 -9.52 -5.15
C ASN A 84 -18.91 -8.03 -4.98
N ASN A 85 -18.09 -7.30 -4.21
CA ASN A 85 -18.33 -5.89 -3.89
C ASN A 85 -17.46 -4.92 -4.68
N ILE A 86 -16.42 -5.36 -5.38
CA ILE A 86 -15.70 -4.50 -6.31
C ILE A 86 -16.65 -4.11 -7.43
N ASN A 87 -17.03 -2.83 -7.44
CA ASN A 87 -17.98 -2.32 -8.41
C ASN A 87 -17.43 -2.44 -9.84
N ASN A 88 -18.12 -3.19 -10.70
CA ASN A 88 -17.77 -3.34 -12.11
C ASN A 88 -17.81 -2.00 -12.89
N ASN A 89 -18.47 -0.98 -12.34
CA ASN A 89 -18.50 0.37 -12.90
C ASN A 89 -17.30 1.25 -12.45
N LEU A 90 -16.41 0.73 -11.61
CA LEU A 90 -15.15 1.40 -11.30
C LEU A 90 -14.33 1.45 -12.58
N THR A 91 -14.15 2.64 -13.14
CA THR A 91 -13.35 2.83 -14.34
C THR A 91 -11.87 2.65 -14.03
N ALA A 92 -11.11 2.05 -14.94
CA ALA A 92 -9.66 2.00 -14.84
C ALA A 92 -9.10 3.43 -14.81
N ASN A 93 -8.59 3.87 -13.66
CA ASN A 93 -8.15 5.27 -13.47
C ASN A 93 -7.17 5.41 -12.32
N TYR A 94 -6.68 4.31 -11.76
CA TYR A 94 -5.74 4.33 -10.64
C TYR A 94 -4.31 4.17 -11.16
N ASP A 95 -3.38 4.85 -10.52
CA ASP A 95 -1.95 4.69 -10.81
C ASP A 95 -1.41 3.42 -10.16
N ILE A 96 -1.89 3.15 -8.95
CA ILE A 96 -1.46 1.99 -8.14
C ILE A 96 -2.69 1.38 -7.47
N ALA A 97 -2.67 0.06 -7.28
CA ALA A 97 -3.61 -0.62 -6.40
C ALA A 97 -2.89 -1.41 -5.30
N THR A 98 -3.36 -1.30 -4.06
CA THR A 98 -2.90 -2.11 -2.92
C THR A 98 -3.95 -3.17 -2.58
N LEU A 99 -3.51 -4.36 -2.18
CA LEU A 99 -4.37 -5.47 -1.78
C LEU A 99 -3.91 -6.07 -0.45
N LEU A 100 -4.77 -6.01 0.57
CA LEU A 100 -4.60 -6.67 1.86
C LEU A 100 -5.88 -7.41 2.19
N ILE A 101 -5.93 -8.73 1.94
CA ILE A 101 -7.11 -9.58 2.07
C ILE A 101 -6.72 -11.04 2.32
N GLY A 102 -7.54 -11.77 3.03
CA GLY A 102 -7.39 -13.21 3.23
C GLY A 102 -7.42 -13.67 4.67
N VAL A 103 -7.23 -12.77 5.65
CA VAL A 103 -7.30 -13.15 7.06
C VAL A 103 -8.68 -13.73 7.41
N ASN A 104 -9.75 -13.19 6.84
CA ASN A 104 -11.10 -13.69 7.07
C ASN A 104 -11.37 -15.06 6.40
N ASN A 105 -10.66 -15.40 5.32
CA ASN A 105 -10.72 -16.75 4.79
C ASN A 105 -10.22 -17.77 5.82
N GLN A 106 -9.11 -17.47 6.49
CA GLN A 106 -8.58 -18.30 7.58
C GLN A 106 -9.50 -18.25 8.80
N PHE A 107 -9.93 -17.06 9.25
CA PHE A 107 -10.74 -16.88 10.45
C PHE A 107 -12.10 -17.62 10.37
N TRP A 108 -12.74 -17.61 9.20
CA TRP A 108 -14.00 -18.33 8.94
C TRP A 108 -13.78 -19.79 8.53
N ASN A 109 -12.53 -20.27 8.54
CA ASN A 109 -12.17 -21.65 8.13
C ASN A 109 -12.69 -21.99 6.73
N LEU A 110 -12.59 -21.03 5.80
CA LEU A 110 -12.88 -21.27 4.39
C LEU A 110 -11.76 -22.12 3.77
N SER A 111 -12.09 -22.82 2.66
CA SER A 111 -11.10 -23.65 1.98
C SER A 111 -9.90 -22.81 1.51
N PHE A 112 -8.68 -23.28 1.75
CA PHE A 112 -7.48 -22.63 1.26
C PHE A 112 -7.46 -22.58 -0.27
N GLU A 113 -7.98 -23.60 -0.96
CA GLU A 113 -8.14 -23.61 -2.42
C GLU A 113 -9.04 -22.45 -2.89
N THR A 114 -10.05 -22.06 -2.12
CA THR A 114 -10.87 -20.88 -2.42
C THR A 114 -9.99 -19.62 -2.40
N TYR A 115 -9.17 -19.45 -1.36
CA TYR A 115 -8.23 -18.31 -1.28
C TYR A 115 -7.26 -18.31 -2.46
N GLU A 116 -6.62 -19.44 -2.77
CA GLU A 116 -5.65 -19.55 -3.87
C GLU A 116 -6.24 -19.06 -5.21
N ASN A 117 -7.43 -19.52 -5.54
CA ASN A 117 -8.11 -19.16 -6.80
C ASN A 117 -8.55 -17.68 -6.79
N GLU A 118 -9.23 -17.25 -5.72
CA GLU A 118 -9.81 -15.92 -5.62
C GLU A 118 -8.75 -14.83 -5.44
N PHE A 119 -7.60 -15.14 -4.80
CA PHE A 119 -6.46 -14.22 -4.74
C PHE A 119 -5.94 -13.87 -6.13
N ILE A 120 -5.81 -14.87 -7.00
CA ILE A 120 -5.40 -14.66 -8.40
C ILE A 120 -6.43 -13.82 -9.16
N ASP A 121 -7.72 -14.12 -8.95
CA ASP A 121 -8.81 -13.34 -9.56
C ASP A 121 -8.78 -11.87 -9.07
N LEU A 122 -8.56 -11.64 -7.78
CA LEU A 122 -8.43 -10.31 -7.20
C LEU A 122 -7.25 -9.53 -7.78
N LEU A 123 -6.10 -10.17 -7.99
CA LEU A 123 -4.97 -9.52 -8.66
C LEU A 123 -5.31 -9.11 -10.10
N ASN A 124 -6.01 -9.99 -10.85
CA ASN A 124 -6.47 -9.67 -12.20
C ASN A 124 -7.50 -8.55 -12.22
N ILE A 125 -8.44 -8.54 -11.27
CA ILE A 125 -9.40 -7.45 -11.11
C ILE A 125 -8.67 -6.15 -10.76
N SER A 126 -7.76 -6.18 -9.78
CA SER A 126 -7.01 -5.01 -9.32
C SER A 126 -6.23 -4.35 -10.44
N ARG A 127 -5.43 -5.11 -11.21
CA ARG A 127 -4.70 -4.56 -12.34
C ARG A 127 -5.61 -3.99 -13.43
N SER A 128 -6.81 -4.56 -13.62
CA SER A 128 -7.78 -4.03 -14.58
C SER A 128 -8.32 -2.64 -14.19
N LYS A 129 -8.11 -2.21 -12.93
CA LYS A 129 -8.48 -0.88 -12.43
C LYS A 129 -7.35 0.12 -12.51
N THR A 130 -6.11 -0.31 -12.75
CA THR A 130 -5.00 0.61 -12.96
C THR A 130 -4.97 1.13 -14.41
N LYS A 131 -4.32 2.27 -14.61
CA LYS A 131 -4.22 2.95 -15.91
C LYS A 131 -3.47 2.11 -16.95
N SER A 132 -2.39 1.44 -16.53
CA SER A 132 -1.58 0.59 -17.41
C SER A 132 -2.21 -0.79 -17.62
N GLY A 133 -2.93 -1.30 -16.62
CA GLY A 133 -3.40 -2.68 -16.58
C GLY A 133 -2.30 -3.70 -16.31
N ASP A 134 -1.15 -3.25 -15.77
CA ASP A 134 0.03 -4.08 -15.51
C ASP A 134 0.04 -4.56 -14.04
N PHE A 135 0.63 -5.73 -13.81
CA PHE A 135 0.91 -6.23 -12.48
C PHE A 135 1.94 -5.37 -11.72
N ASN A 136 2.79 -4.65 -12.43
CA ASN A 136 3.73 -3.73 -11.80
C ASN A 136 3.06 -2.59 -11.03
N ASP A 137 1.80 -2.25 -11.33
CA ASP A 137 1.04 -1.24 -10.59
C ASP A 137 0.46 -1.77 -9.27
N LEU A 138 0.65 -3.07 -8.97
CA LEU A 138 0.09 -3.67 -7.77
C LEU A 138 1.10 -3.73 -6.63
N VAL A 139 0.58 -3.58 -5.41
CA VAL A 139 1.30 -3.82 -4.16
C VAL A 139 0.43 -4.72 -3.28
N VAL A 140 0.87 -5.93 -3.05
CA VAL A 140 0.23 -6.87 -2.13
C VAL A 140 0.85 -6.71 -0.74
N ILE A 141 0.02 -6.69 0.27
CA ILE A 141 0.43 -6.58 1.67
C ILE A 141 0.07 -7.89 2.36
N SER A 142 1.01 -8.47 3.12
CA SER A 142 0.76 -9.71 3.85
C SER A 142 -0.38 -9.56 4.85
N ILE A 143 -1.14 -10.63 5.08
CA ILE A 143 -2.21 -10.62 6.09
C ILE A 143 -1.61 -10.65 7.50
N PRO A 144 -2.27 -9.97 8.46
CA PRO A 144 -1.83 -9.93 9.85
C PRO A 144 -2.05 -11.26 10.58
N ASP A 145 -1.30 -11.45 11.66
CA ASP A 145 -1.46 -12.60 12.56
C ASP A 145 -2.15 -12.16 13.87
N TYR A 146 -3.42 -12.44 13.96
CA TYR A 146 -4.23 -12.05 15.11
C TYR A 146 -4.03 -12.93 16.35
N SER A 147 -3.30 -14.03 16.24
CA SER A 147 -3.00 -14.89 17.39
C SER A 147 -2.08 -14.23 18.43
N TYR A 148 -1.41 -13.14 18.05
CA TYR A 148 -0.55 -12.31 18.89
C TYR A 148 -1.27 -11.06 19.44
N THR A 149 -2.59 -11.11 19.55
CA THR A 149 -3.39 -9.99 20.09
C THR A 149 -4.06 -10.37 21.41
N PRO A 150 -4.50 -9.39 22.22
CA PRO A 150 -5.28 -9.67 23.42
C PRO A 150 -6.56 -10.48 23.17
N TYR A 151 -7.17 -10.36 21.99
CA TYR A 151 -8.31 -11.16 21.55
C TYR A 151 -8.02 -12.68 21.65
N ALA A 152 -6.83 -13.09 21.25
CA ALA A 152 -6.42 -14.49 21.25
C ALA A 152 -5.83 -14.97 22.60
N GLN A 153 -5.77 -14.14 23.64
CA GLN A 153 -5.19 -14.55 24.92
C GLN A 153 -5.92 -15.73 25.57
N SER A 154 -7.23 -15.89 25.34
CA SER A 154 -8.01 -17.01 25.86
C SER A 154 -7.87 -18.30 25.04
N PHE A 155 -7.19 -18.27 23.91
CA PHE A 155 -6.96 -19.45 23.07
C PHE A 155 -5.87 -20.34 23.67
N SER A 156 -5.98 -21.66 23.40
CA SER A 156 -4.89 -22.59 23.76
C SER A 156 -3.64 -22.29 22.89
N GLU A 157 -2.45 -22.62 23.41
CA GLU A 157 -1.21 -22.45 22.64
C GLU A 157 -1.25 -23.25 21.33
N ASP A 158 -1.85 -24.45 21.32
CA ASP A 158 -2.02 -25.25 20.10
C ASP A 158 -2.86 -24.51 19.05
N LEU A 159 -3.96 -23.86 19.46
CA LEU A 159 -4.79 -23.07 18.54
C LEU A 159 -4.06 -21.84 18.01
N LYS A 160 -3.31 -21.11 18.85
CA LYS A 160 -2.49 -19.96 18.40
C LYS A 160 -1.43 -20.40 17.39
N ASN A 161 -0.74 -21.49 17.69
CA ASN A 161 0.28 -22.05 16.79
C ASN A 161 -0.35 -22.51 15.45
N GLN A 162 -1.54 -23.09 15.47
CA GLN A 162 -2.29 -23.45 14.26
C GLN A 162 -2.63 -22.21 13.45
N ILE A 163 -3.21 -21.18 14.07
CA ILE A 163 -3.54 -19.90 13.40
C ILE A 163 -2.31 -19.31 12.73
N SER A 164 -1.19 -19.18 13.49
CA SER A 164 0.05 -18.63 12.95
C SER A 164 0.59 -19.44 11.75
N ALA A 165 0.52 -20.78 11.82
CA ALA A 165 0.96 -21.64 10.72
C ALA A 165 0.06 -21.49 9.49
N GLU A 166 -1.24 -21.33 9.67
CA GLU A 166 -2.17 -21.09 8.58
C GLU A 166 -1.97 -19.70 7.96
N ILE A 167 -1.79 -18.65 8.78
CA ILE A 167 -1.43 -17.30 8.29
C ILE A 167 -0.13 -17.33 7.48
N ASP A 168 0.89 -18.06 7.95
CA ASP A 168 2.13 -18.23 7.19
C ASP A 168 1.90 -18.95 5.86
N MET A 169 1.01 -19.94 5.82
CA MET A 169 0.65 -20.63 4.57
C MET A 169 0.01 -19.69 3.56
N TYR A 170 -0.94 -18.84 3.98
CA TYR A 170 -1.58 -17.83 3.14
C TYR A 170 -0.57 -16.81 2.62
N ASN A 171 0.26 -16.27 3.51
CA ASN A 171 1.29 -15.28 3.15
C ASN A 171 2.37 -15.86 2.23
N ASN A 172 2.80 -17.10 2.46
CA ASN A 172 3.77 -17.77 1.60
C ASN A 172 3.22 -18.00 0.19
N PHE A 173 1.95 -18.39 0.06
CA PHE A 173 1.30 -18.51 -1.24
C PHE A 173 1.29 -17.16 -1.97
N ALA A 174 0.76 -16.11 -1.31
CA ALA A 174 0.68 -14.77 -1.88
C ALA A 174 2.06 -14.24 -2.29
N GLN A 175 3.07 -14.37 -1.42
CA GLN A 175 4.44 -13.93 -1.69
C GLN A 175 5.06 -14.65 -2.89
N ASN A 176 4.92 -15.99 -2.95
CA ASN A 176 5.45 -16.77 -4.05
C ASN A 176 4.78 -16.42 -5.38
N TYR A 177 3.46 -16.24 -5.38
CA TYR A 177 2.74 -15.82 -6.58
C TYR A 177 3.16 -14.42 -7.03
N CYS A 178 3.27 -13.49 -6.10
CA CYS A 178 3.76 -12.13 -6.38
C CYS A 178 5.17 -12.14 -6.97
N TYR A 179 6.10 -12.90 -6.38
CA TYR A 179 7.46 -13.03 -6.88
C TYR A 179 7.52 -13.57 -8.31
N GLN A 180 6.70 -14.60 -8.62
CA GLN A 180 6.67 -15.21 -9.97
C GLN A 180 6.08 -14.27 -11.03
N ASN A 181 5.27 -13.31 -10.64
CA ASN A 181 4.56 -12.38 -11.53
C ASN A 181 5.08 -10.92 -11.43
N GLU A 182 6.23 -10.70 -10.78
CA GLU A 182 6.87 -9.38 -10.62
C GLU A 182 5.97 -8.35 -9.90
N ILE A 183 5.08 -8.83 -9.01
CA ILE A 183 4.22 -7.99 -8.18
C ILE A 183 4.96 -7.65 -6.89
N SER A 184 4.94 -6.39 -6.47
CA SER A 184 5.53 -5.99 -5.18
C SER A 184 4.76 -6.59 -4.01
N PHE A 185 5.49 -7.22 -3.08
CA PHE A 185 4.93 -7.80 -1.86
C PHE A 185 5.55 -7.14 -0.63
N VAL A 186 4.71 -6.62 0.27
CA VAL A 186 5.12 -5.98 1.53
C VAL A 186 4.76 -6.87 2.70
N TYR A 187 5.74 -7.31 3.47
CA TYR A 187 5.51 -8.13 4.64
C TYR A 187 5.29 -7.26 5.88
N ILE A 188 4.12 -7.38 6.52
CA ILE A 188 3.77 -6.65 7.75
C ILE A 188 3.37 -7.59 8.91
N THR A 189 3.27 -8.88 8.67
CA THR A 189 2.82 -9.86 9.65
C THR A 189 3.69 -9.89 10.91
N ASP A 190 5.00 -9.68 10.78
CA ASP A 190 5.92 -9.58 11.91
C ASP A 190 5.64 -8.37 12.81
N ILE A 191 5.12 -7.26 12.27
CA ILE A 191 4.67 -6.11 13.08
C ILE A 191 3.48 -6.54 13.96
N THR A 192 2.50 -7.22 13.37
CA THR A 192 1.32 -7.66 14.12
C THR A 192 1.64 -8.74 15.16
N ARG A 193 2.68 -9.55 14.92
CA ARG A 193 3.20 -10.54 15.89
C ARG A 193 3.84 -9.92 17.14
N LEU A 194 4.08 -8.63 17.16
CA LEU A 194 4.55 -7.90 18.33
C LEU A 194 3.41 -7.43 19.25
N GLY A 195 2.14 -7.66 18.91
CA GLY A 195 1.00 -7.06 19.58
C GLY A 195 0.86 -7.41 21.07
N LEU A 196 1.32 -8.58 21.52
CA LEU A 196 1.35 -8.93 22.96
C LEU A 196 2.57 -8.33 23.70
N GLU A 197 3.69 -8.15 22.99
CA GLU A 197 4.91 -7.55 23.55
C GLU A 197 4.81 -6.03 23.58
N ASN A 198 4.18 -5.45 22.56
CA ASN A 198 3.98 -4.02 22.37
C ASN A 198 2.48 -3.71 22.23
N PRO A 199 1.74 -3.62 23.36
CA PRO A 199 0.28 -3.42 23.34
C PRO A 199 -0.19 -2.15 22.61
N GLU A 200 0.68 -1.15 22.48
CA GLU A 200 0.42 0.06 21.70
C GLU A 200 0.23 -0.19 20.20
N LEU A 201 0.60 -1.37 19.70
CA LEU A 201 0.38 -1.78 18.32
C LEU A 201 -1.02 -2.38 18.07
N VAL A 202 -1.79 -2.62 19.15
CA VAL A 202 -3.15 -3.16 19.05
C VAL A 202 -4.15 -2.08 19.45
N SER A 203 -5.22 -1.95 18.70
CA SER A 203 -6.28 -0.98 18.96
C SER A 203 -7.10 -1.33 20.21
N ASN A 204 -7.97 -0.42 20.62
CA ASN A 204 -8.79 -0.60 21.84
C ASN A 204 -9.82 -1.75 21.73
N ASP A 205 -10.03 -2.31 20.54
CA ASP A 205 -10.88 -3.48 20.35
C ASP A 205 -10.18 -4.81 20.65
N ASN A 206 -8.89 -4.76 21.01
CA ASN A 206 -8.02 -5.89 21.36
C ASN A 206 -7.70 -6.85 20.19
N LEU A 207 -7.99 -6.48 18.94
CA LEU A 207 -7.84 -7.36 17.77
C LEU A 207 -7.09 -6.67 16.63
N HIS A 208 -7.58 -5.51 16.18
CA HIS A 208 -7.04 -4.84 15.01
C HIS A 208 -5.81 -3.99 15.32
N PRO A 209 -5.02 -3.63 14.30
CA PRO A 209 -3.87 -2.74 14.49
C PRO A 209 -4.28 -1.36 15.00
N SER A 210 -3.45 -0.78 15.83
CA SER A 210 -3.56 0.62 16.25
C SER A 210 -3.09 1.57 15.14
N GLU A 211 -3.34 2.86 15.32
CA GLU A 211 -2.77 3.92 14.49
C GLU A 211 -1.24 3.81 14.38
N SER A 212 -0.55 3.51 15.50
CA SER A 212 0.90 3.32 15.53
C SER A 212 1.36 2.12 14.70
N ALA A 213 0.61 1.01 14.72
CA ALA A 213 0.91 -0.14 13.87
C ALA A 213 0.73 0.19 12.39
N TYR A 214 -0.32 0.94 12.04
CA TYR A 214 -0.52 1.41 10.66
C TYR A 214 0.60 2.35 10.21
N THR A 215 1.17 3.17 11.09
CA THR A 215 2.36 3.97 10.76
C THR A 215 3.54 3.08 10.36
N LEU A 216 3.80 1.98 11.10
CA LEU A 216 4.83 1.01 10.73
C LEU A 216 4.53 0.28 9.40
N PHE A 217 3.25 0.05 9.08
CA PHE A 217 2.88 -0.50 7.77
C PHE A 217 3.25 0.49 6.67
N VAL A 218 2.91 1.77 6.85
CA VAL A 218 3.22 2.84 5.88
C VAL A 218 4.72 2.98 5.68
N GLU A 219 5.54 2.90 6.72
CA GLU A 219 7.01 2.95 6.60
C GLU A 219 7.57 1.88 5.65
N ARG A 220 6.90 0.71 5.55
CA ARG A 220 7.29 -0.37 4.63
C ARG A 220 6.69 -0.23 3.24
N ILE A 221 5.48 0.31 3.14
CA ILE A 221 4.75 0.48 1.88
C ILE A 221 5.29 1.66 1.08
N LEU A 222 5.57 2.76 1.76
CA LEU A 222 5.93 4.06 1.17
C LEU A 222 7.08 3.98 0.16
N PRO A 223 8.24 3.37 0.45
CA PRO A 223 9.35 3.33 -0.51
C PRO A 223 8.99 2.63 -1.82
N ILE A 224 8.12 1.62 -1.74
CA ILE A 224 7.65 0.87 -2.91
C ILE A 224 6.69 1.72 -3.75
N ILE A 225 5.79 2.43 -3.08
CA ILE A 225 4.85 3.35 -3.75
C ILE A 225 5.60 4.51 -4.42
N GLU A 226 6.56 5.14 -3.73
CA GLU A 226 7.37 6.21 -4.31
C GLU A 226 8.16 5.72 -5.54
N GLN A 227 8.75 4.53 -5.46
CA GLN A 227 9.44 3.93 -6.61
C GLN A 227 8.51 3.76 -7.82
N LYS A 228 7.24 3.38 -7.61
CA LYS A 228 6.28 3.21 -8.70
C LYS A 228 5.76 4.53 -9.26
N ILE A 229 5.75 5.59 -8.48
CA ILE A 229 5.27 6.92 -8.89
C ILE A 229 6.35 7.66 -9.68
N TYR A 230 7.61 7.56 -9.26
CA TYR A 230 8.68 8.44 -9.74
C TYR A 230 9.74 7.74 -10.63
N ASN A 231 9.62 6.42 -10.90
CA ASN A 231 10.48 5.67 -11.82
C ASN A 231 9.68 5.12 -12.99
#